data_3a68970d573921dbc11e7cb8c6904666
#
_entry.id   3a68970d573921dbc11e7cb8c6904666
#
_cell.length_a   1.000
_cell.length_b   1.000
_cell.length_c   1.000
_cell.angle_alpha   90.00
_cell.angle_beta   90.00
_cell.angle_gamma   90.00
#
_symmetry.space_group_name_H-M   'P 1'
#
loop_
_entity.id
_entity.type
_entity.pdbx_description
1 polymer ?
#
loop_
_entity_poly.entity_id
_entity_poly.type
_entity_poly.pdbx_seq_one_letter_code
_entity_poly.pdbx_strand_id
1 'polypeptide(L)'
;LELCQNLVIGGTTPGSKLFEVIRRQTTIPIHALIRPRFGDFCYTPYELEEICEEVAMYRELGAEGVVIGVLKEDGTMNMTAMEQLMEAANGMSVTLHRAFDVCRDPKEALEQAVSLGMNTILTSGQQNSAVKGAELLAELQRQAAGRIRIQAGGGICADAIRELYPKTGVTAYHMSGKIELASPMQYRKENVNMGLPSLSEYTLYRTDVKAVRSARAVLEEL
;
A
#
# COMPACT_ATOMS: atom_id res chain seq x y z
N LEU A 1 7.16 -7.83 2.60
CA LEU A 1 6.64 -6.89 3.61
C LEU A 1 6.54 -5.51 2.99
N GLU A 2 5.40 -4.82 3.14
CA GLU A 2 5.32 -3.38 2.89
C GLU A 2 5.65 -2.63 4.19
N LEU A 3 6.66 -1.77 4.13
CA LEU A 3 7.09 -0.95 5.25
C LEU A 3 6.50 0.45 5.11
N CYS A 4 5.80 0.92 6.14
CA CYS A 4 5.24 2.27 6.21
C CYS A 4 5.29 2.82 7.64
N GLN A 5 5.09 4.11 7.77
CA GLN A 5 4.76 4.79 9.03
C GLN A 5 3.31 5.24 9.03
N ASN A 6 2.82 5.72 10.16
CA ASN A 6 1.48 6.32 10.27
C ASN A 6 0.33 5.40 9.79
N LEU A 7 0.35 4.14 10.24
CA LEU A 7 -0.61 3.10 9.85
C LEU A 7 -2.07 3.51 10.08
N VAL A 8 -2.33 4.43 11.02
CA VAL A 8 -3.68 4.94 11.33
C VAL A 8 -4.30 5.71 10.17
N ILE A 9 -3.50 6.40 9.37
CA ILE A 9 -3.94 7.19 8.21
C ILE A 9 -3.69 6.50 6.86
N GLY A 10 -3.47 5.19 6.88
CA GLY A 10 -3.23 4.41 5.66
C GLY A 10 -1.78 4.32 5.20
N GLY A 11 -0.86 4.82 6.00
CA GLY A 11 0.58 4.76 5.73
C GLY A 11 1.15 6.00 5.02
N THR A 12 2.36 6.35 5.40
CA THR A 12 3.23 7.33 4.73
C THR A 12 4.64 6.75 4.60
N THR A 13 5.52 7.43 3.89
CA THR A 13 6.93 7.03 3.75
C THR A 13 7.55 6.76 5.12
N PRO A 14 8.15 5.58 5.36
CA PRO A 14 8.86 5.29 6.61
C PRO A 14 10.20 6.04 6.64
N GLY A 15 10.70 6.36 7.82
CA GLY A 15 12.05 6.91 7.93
C GLY A 15 13.10 5.90 7.51
N SER A 16 14.15 6.32 6.80
CA SER A 16 15.25 5.46 6.35
C SER A 16 15.90 4.66 7.49
N LYS A 17 16.02 5.26 8.68
CA LYS A 17 16.56 4.57 9.86
C LYS A 17 15.65 3.45 10.38
N LEU A 18 14.34 3.57 10.22
CA LEU A 18 13.41 2.46 10.52
C LEU A 18 13.68 1.29 9.56
N PHE A 19 13.85 1.56 8.27
CA PHE A 19 14.21 0.55 7.28
C PHE A 19 15.51 -0.18 7.67
N GLU A 20 16.59 0.55 7.97
CA GLU A 20 17.86 -0.03 8.37
C GLU A 20 17.77 -0.90 9.62
N VAL A 21 16.96 -0.47 10.63
CA VAL A 21 16.74 -1.25 11.85
C VAL A 21 16.02 -2.56 11.53
N ILE A 22 14.96 -2.52 10.72
CA ILE A 22 14.18 -3.70 10.34
C ILE A 22 15.01 -4.64 9.46
N ARG A 23 15.76 -4.10 8.50
CA ARG A 23 16.63 -4.90 7.61
C ARG A 23 17.63 -5.75 8.39
N ARG A 24 18.15 -5.26 9.52
CA ARG A 24 19.04 -6.03 10.39
C ARG A 24 18.34 -7.18 11.13
N GLN A 25 17.01 -7.18 11.20
CA GLN A 25 16.22 -8.17 11.93
C GLN A 25 15.59 -9.23 11.04
N THR A 26 15.57 -9.03 9.72
CA THR A 26 14.89 -9.95 8.81
C THR A 26 15.52 -9.96 7.41
N THR A 27 15.38 -11.10 6.75
CA THR A 27 15.72 -11.29 5.32
C THR A 27 14.50 -11.29 4.42
N ILE A 28 13.30 -11.06 4.98
CA ILE A 28 12.07 -10.95 4.18
C ILE A 28 12.18 -9.76 3.24
N PRO A 29 11.82 -9.90 1.95
CA PRO A 29 11.79 -8.75 1.03
C PRO A 29 10.96 -7.59 1.58
N ILE A 30 11.51 -6.38 1.53
CA ILE A 30 10.87 -5.17 2.02
C ILE A 30 10.60 -4.23 0.85
N HIS A 31 9.33 -3.87 0.68
CA HIS A 31 8.90 -2.79 -0.21
C HIS A 31 8.59 -1.56 0.63
N ALA A 32 9.21 -0.43 0.32
CA ALA A 32 8.97 0.82 1.02
C ALA A 32 7.78 1.56 0.40
N LEU A 33 6.79 1.94 1.22
CA LEU A 33 5.74 2.86 0.78
C LEU A 33 6.36 4.25 0.60
N ILE A 34 6.20 4.84 -0.58
CA ILE A 34 6.61 6.21 -0.84
C ILE A 34 5.37 7.07 -1.01
N ARG A 35 5.01 7.76 0.04
CA ARG A 35 3.83 8.62 0.15
C ARG A 35 4.13 9.75 1.15
N PRO A 36 4.44 10.96 0.68
CA PRO A 36 4.93 12.04 1.55
C PRO A 36 3.89 12.51 2.56
N ARG A 37 2.61 12.47 2.22
CA ARG A 37 1.53 13.00 3.05
C ARG A 37 0.24 12.19 3.01
N PHE A 38 -0.61 12.41 3.96
CA PHE A 38 -2.03 12.04 3.92
C PHE A 38 -2.78 12.89 2.88
N GLY A 39 -3.93 12.41 2.42
CA GLY A 39 -4.79 13.08 1.44
C GLY A 39 -4.76 12.38 0.09
N ASP A 40 -4.92 13.17 -0.97
CA ASP A 40 -4.94 12.72 -2.35
C ASP A 40 -3.56 12.26 -2.87
N PHE A 41 -3.49 11.99 -4.15
CA PHE A 41 -2.28 11.54 -4.85
C PHE A 41 -1.90 12.47 -6.01
N CYS A 42 -2.41 13.72 -5.98
CA CYS A 42 -2.05 14.78 -6.90
C CYS A 42 -1.01 15.68 -6.22
N TYR A 43 0.25 15.47 -6.53
CA TYR A 43 1.37 16.06 -5.83
C TYR A 43 1.89 17.33 -6.51
N THR A 44 2.39 18.25 -5.69
CA THR A 44 3.12 19.42 -6.17
C THR A 44 4.48 19.05 -6.76
N PRO A 45 5.13 19.93 -7.54
CA PRO A 45 6.49 19.65 -8.05
C PRO A 45 7.51 19.31 -6.95
N TYR A 46 7.43 19.96 -5.79
CA TYR A 46 8.32 19.68 -4.66
C TYR A 46 8.08 18.31 -4.03
N GLU A 47 6.81 17.90 -3.89
CA GLU A 47 6.46 16.55 -3.41
C GLU A 47 6.90 15.48 -4.43
N LEU A 48 6.83 15.75 -5.74
CA LEU A 48 7.31 14.82 -6.75
C LEU A 48 8.84 14.68 -6.71
N GLU A 49 9.57 15.76 -6.48
CA GLU A 49 11.02 15.75 -6.27
C GLU A 49 11.36 14.90 -5.03
N GLU A 50 10.68 15.14 -3.89
CA GLU A 50 10.83 14.37 -2.66
C GLU A 50 10.58 12.87 -2.92
N ILE A 51 9.49 12.51 -3.61
CA ILE A 51 9.15 11.12 -3.93
C ILE A 51 10.26 10.47 -4.78
N CYS A 52 10.78 11.17 -5.80
CA CYS A 52 11.87 10.68 -6.63
C CYS A 52 13.14 10.40 -5.83
N GLU A 53 13.53 11.33 -4.96
CA GLU A 53 14.71 11.18 -4.11
C GLU A 53 14.54 10.04 -3.09
N GLU A 54 13.35 9.90 -2.50
CA GLU A 54 13.04 8.78 -1.59
C GLU A 54 13.09 7.43 -2.31
N VAL A 55 12.56 7.31 -3.53
CA VAL A 55 12.66 6.09 -4.34
C VAL A 55 14.12 5.73 -4.58
N ALA A 56 14.95 6.69 -5.02
CA ALA A 56 16.37 6.48 -5.24
C ALA A 56 17.10 6.09 -3.95
N MET A 57 16.81 6.75 -2.84
CA MET A 57 17.37 6.45 -1.52
C MET A 57 17.05 5.01 -1.08
N TYR A 58 15.78 4.57 -1.20
CA TYR A 58 15.41 3.20 -0.83
C TYR A 58 16.06 2.15 -1.72
N ARG A 59 16.28 2.45 -3.00
CA ARG A 59 17.07 1.59 -3.89
C ARG A 59 18.51 1.45 -3.38
N GLU A 60 19.16 2.55 -3.02
CA GLU A 60 20.52 2.55 -2.47
C GLU A 60 20.62 1.83 -1.13
N LEU A 61 19.59 1.90 -0.30
CA LEU A 61 19.48 1.16 0.95
C LEU A 61 19.23 -0.34 0.76
N GLY A 62 18.98 -0.78 -0.48
CA GLY A 62 18.76 -2.18 -0.81
C GLY A 62 17.34 -2.68 -0.53
N ALA A 63 16.33 -1.82 -0.67
CA ALA A 63 14.95 -2.25 -0.70
C ALA A 63 14.68 -3.10 -1.94
N GLU A 64 13.90 -4.16 -1.81
CA GLU A 64 13.54 -5.02 -2.95
C GLU A 64 12.42 -4.41 -3.78
N GLY A 65 11.72 -3.42 -3.26
CA GLY A 65 10.67 -2.74 -3.99
C GLY A 65 10.22 -1.44 -3.36
N VAL A 66 9.43 -0.71 -4.12
CA VAL A 66 8.73 0.51 -3.69
C VAL A 66 7.25 0.44 -4.05
N VAL A 67 6.45 1.18 -3.29
CA VAL A 67 5.00 1.26 -3.47
C VAL A 67 4.66 2.73 -3.70
N ILE A 68 4.26 3.07 -4.91
CA ILE A 68 4.12 4.43 -5.42
C ILE A 68 2.80 4.64 -6.17
N GLY A 69 2.46 5.88 -6.49
CA GLY A 69 1.34 6.21 -7.37
C GLY A 69 1.07 7.71 -7.38
N VAL A 70 0.90 8.27 -8.57
CA VAL A 70 0.67 9.69 -8.79
C VAL A 70 -0.48 9.87 -9.76
N LEU A 71 -1.44 10.69 -9.39
CA LEU A 71 -2.56 11.08 -10.23
C LEU A 71 -2.47 12.56 -10.62
N LYS A 72 -3.18 12.92 -11.68
CA LYS A 72 -3.46 14.30 -12.07
C LYS A 72 -4.74 14.79 -11.40
N GLU A 73 -5.00 16.08 -11.48
CA GLU A 73 -6.21 16.72 -10.98
C GLU A 73 -7.50 16.11 -11.55
N ASP A 74 -7.46 15.60 -12.78
CA ASP A 74 -8.61 14.97 -13.45
C ASP A 74 -8.78 13.49 -13.08
N GLY A 75 -7.97 12.96 -12.17
CA GLY A 75 -7.99 11.57 -11.72
C GLY A 75 -7.32 10.57 -12.65
N THR A 76 -6.69 11.00 -13.74
CA THR A 76 -5.87 10.12 -14.58
C THR A 76 -4.48 9.90 -13.94
N MET A 77 -3.83 8.80 -14.31
CA MET A 77 -2.44 8.56 -13.88
C MET A 77 -1.51 9.62 -14.48
N ASN A 78 -0.64 10.19 -13.66
CA ASN A 78 0.39 11.12 -14.14
C ASN A 78 1.55 10.33 -14.76
N MET A 79 1.41 9.97 -16.04
CA MET A 79 2.37 9.12 -16.74
C MET A 79 3.78 9.69 -16.71
N THR A 80 3.95 11.00 -16.91
CA THR A 80 5.28 11.63 -16.90
C THR A 80 5.96 11.48 -15.53
N ALA A 81 5.24 11.72 -14.44
CA ALA A 81 5.77 11.51 -13.10
C ALA A 81 6.05 10.02 -12.84
N MET A 82 5.14 9.14 -13.25
CA MET A 82 5.33 7.69 -13.07
C MET A 82 6.53 7.15 -13.85
N GLU A 83 6.79 7.63 -15.06
CA GLU A 83 8.00 7.29 -15.85
C GLU A 83 9.28 7.67 -15.10
N GLN A 84 9.34 8.89 -14.54
CA GLN A 84 10.48 9.34 -13.73
C GLN A 84 10.68 8.45 -12.49
N LEU A 85 9.58 8.08 -11.81
CA LEU A 85 9.64 7.20 -10.65
C LEU A 85 10.07 5.77 -11.00
N MET A 86 9.65 5.26 -12.16
CA MET A 86 10.10 3.96 -12.66
C MET A 86 11.60 3.97 -12.99
N GLU A 87 12.11 5.08 -13.55
CA GLU A 87 13.54 5.26 -13.78
C GLU A 87 14.31 5.31 -12.44
N ALA A 88 13.83 6.08 -11.46
CA ALA A 88 14.43 6.15 -10.12
C ALA A 88 14.44 4.77 -9.43
N ALA A 89 13.36 3.99 -9.61
CA ALA A 89 13.22 2.65 -9.03
C ALA A 89 14.12 1.59 -9.67
N ASN A 90 14.68 1.83 -10.81
CA ASN A 90 15.52 0.96 -11.62
C ASN A 90 15.97 -0.36 -10.99
N GLY A 91 15.36 -1.47 -11.40
CA GLY A 91 15.66 -2.82 -10.89
C GLY A 91 14.88 -3.24 -9.63
N MET A 92 14.19 -2.34 -8.93
CA MET A 92 13.28 -2.68 -7.85
C MET A 92 11.92 -3.16 -8.36
N SER A 93 11.24 -3.97 -7.54
CA SER A 93 9.82 -4.26 -7.77
C SER A 93 8.96 -3.03 -7.47
N VAL A 94 8.04 -2.69 -8.38
CA VAL A 94 7.18 -1.52 -8.23
C VAL A 94 5.72 -1.92 -8.11
N THR A 95 5.08 -1.44 -7.05
CA THR A 95 3.64 -1.61 -6.81
C THR A 95 2.94 -0.27 -6.96
N LEU A 96 1.90 -0.22 -7.80
CA LEU A 96 0.95 0.90 -7.80
C LEU A 96 0.03 0.76 -6.59
N HIS A 97 0.12 1.71 -5.67
CA HIS A 97 -0.70 1.68 -4.46
C HIS A 97 -2.16 2.12 -4.71
N ARG A 98 -2.91 2.34 -3.63
CA ARG A 98 -4.33 2.66 -3.68
C ARG A 98 -4.70 4.02 -4.28
N ALA A 99 -3.76 4.78 -4.88
CA ALA A 99 -4.08 5.82 -5.85
C ALA A 99 -4.95 5.26 -6.98
N PHE A 100 -4.72 3.97 -7.34
CA PHE A 100 -5.57 3.23 -8.26
C PHE A 100 -7.05 3.20 -7.87
N ASP A 101 -7.35 3.17 -6.57
CA ASP A 101 -8.74 3.12 -6.09
C ASP A 101 -9.51 4.44 -6.25
N VAL A 102 -8.81 5.53 -6.51
CA VAL A 102 -9.40 6.86 -6.75
C VAL A 102 -9.07 7.40 -8.14
N CYS A 103 -8.48 6.60 -9.02
CA CYS A 103 -8.33 6.97 -10.43
C CYS A 103 -9.67 6.97 -11.16
N ARG A 104 -9.76 7.77 -12.22
CA ARG A 104 -11.00 7.94 -12.99
C ARG A 104 -11.40 6.69 -13.76
N ASP A 105 -10.45 6.03 -14.40
CA ASP A 105 -10.67 4.81 -15.20
C ASP A 105 -9.67 3.72 -14.79
N PRO A 106 -10.13 2.69 -14.04
CA PRO A 106 -9.26 1.62 -13.58
C PRO A 106 -8.77 0.70 -14.71
N LYS A 107 -9.52 0.60 -15.82
CA LYS A 107 -9.10 -0.24 -16.95
C LYS A 107 -7.97 0.42 -17.74
N GLU A 108 -8.07 1.73 -17.96
CA GLU A 108 -6.99 2.53 -18.54
C GLU A 108 -5.75 2.52 -17.63
N ALA A 109 -5.93 2.77 -16.33
CA ALA A 109 -4.83 2.78 -15.36
C ALA A 109 -4.11 1.43 -15.27
N LEU A 110 -4.81 0.30 -15.44
CA LEU A 110 -4.19 -1.02 -15.52
C LEU A 110 -3.27 -1.13 -16.75
N GLU A 111 -3.75 -0.74 -17.94
CA GLU A 111 -2.92 -0.81 -19.14
C GLU A 111 -1.71 0.14 -19.07
N GLN A 112 -1.89 1.32 -18.47
CA GLN A 112 -0.80 2.25 -18.21
C GLN A 112 0.24 1.65 -17.24
N ALA A 113 -0.19 1.01 -16.15
CA ALA A 113 0.71 0.32 -15.21
C ALA A 113 1.48 -0.83 -15.89
N VAL A 114 0.81 -1.59 -16.77
CA VAL A 114 1.46 -2.64 -17.58
C VAL A 114 2.48 -2.02 -18.54
N SER A 115 2.14 -0.94 -19.24
CA SER A 115 3.05 -0.28 -20.18
C SER A 115 4.29 0.29 -19.52
N LEU A 116 4.18 0.74 -18.27
CA LEU A 116 5.30 1.19 -17.43
C LEU A 116 6.19 0.04 -16.90
N GLY A 117 5.75 -1.21 -17.04
CA GLY A 117 6.48 -2.37 -16.50
C GLY A 117 6.34 -2.53 -15.00
N MET A 118 5.29 -2.00 -14.38
CA MET A 118 5.01 -2.20 -12.97
C MET A 118 4.67 -3.66 -12.67
N ASN A 119 4.98 -4.13 -11.45
CA ASN A 119 4.83 -5.53 -11.07
C ASN A 119 3.47 -5.85 -10.45
N THR A 120 2.89 -4.89 -9.73
CA THR A 120 1.69 -5.13 -8.92
C THR A 120 0.78 -3.89 -8.88
N ILE A 121 -0.53 -4.10 -8.89
CA ILE A 121 -1.54 -3.09 -8.58
C ILE A 121 -2.22 -3.51 -7.27
N LEU A 122 -2.13 -2.67 -6.25
CA LEU A 122 -2.84 -2.81 -4.97
C LEU A 122 -4.16 -2.06 -5.06
N THR A 123 -5.28 -2.76 -4.94
CA THR A 123 -6.60 -2.17 -5.09
C THR A 123 -7.66 -2.86 -4.22
N SER A 124 -8.68 -2.12 -3.82
CA SER A 124 -9.92 -2.64 -3.23
C SER A 124 -11.06 -2.78 -4.25
N GLY A 125 -10.75 -2.67 -5.56
CA GLY A 125 -11.79 -2.61 -6.59
C GLY A 125 -12.57 -1.29 -6.53
N GLN A 126 -11.90 -0.18 -6.22
CA GLN A 126 -12.47 1.17 -6.10
C GLN A 126 -13.64 1.25 -5.09
N GLN A 127 -13.63 0.40 -4.07
CA GLN A 127 -14.64 0.37 -3.02
C GLN A 127 -14.00 0.53 -1.63
N ASN A 128 -14.82 0.76 -0.61
CA ASN A 128 -14.35 0.89 0.77
C ASN A 128 -13.70 -0.39 1.31
N SER A 129 -13.99 -1.54 0.70
CA SER A 129 -13.33 -2.82 1.01
C SER A 129 -13.23 -3.69 -0.25
N ALA A 130 -12.24 -4.58 -0.28
CA ALA A 130 -12.06 -5.52 -1.39
C ALA A 130 -13.27 -6.45 -1.60
N VAL A 131 -13.94 -6.86 -0.53
CA VAL A 131 -15.17 -7.66 -0.62
C VAL A 131 -16.26 -6.92 -1.39
N LYS A 132 -16.44 -5.62 -1.15
CA LYS A 132 -17.41 -4.81 -1.91
C LYS A 132 -16.97 -4.56 -3.34
N GLY A 133 -15.67 -4.54 -3.60
CA GLY A 133 -15.09 -4.35 -4.93
C GLY A 133 -14.81 -5.64 -5.70
N ALA A 134 -15.35 -6.78 -5.25
CA ALA A 134 -15.04 -8.10 -5.81
C ALA A 134 -15.34 -8.19 -7.33
N GLU A 135 -16.38 -7.54 -7.81
CA GLU A 135 -16.74 -7.52 -9.24
C GLU A 135 -15.63 -6.88 -10.08
N LEU A 136 -15.19 -5.66 -9.72
CA LEU A 136 -14.10 -5.00 -10.42
C LEU A 136 -12.77 -5.74 -10.24
N LEU A 137 -12.49 -6.31 -9.05
CA LEU A 137 -11.31 -7.15 -8.85
C LEU A 137 -11.27 -8.34 -9.82
N ALA A 138 -12.41 -9.02 -10.04
CA ALA A 138 -12.50 -10.11 -11.00
C ALA A 138 -12.30 -9.64 -12.45
N GLU A 139 -12.80 -8.46 -12.81
CA GLU A 139 -12.57 -7.86 -14.13
C GLU A 139 -11.10 -7.52 -14.35
N LEU A 140 -10.48 -6.83 -13.38
CA LEU A 140 -9.07 -6.47 -13.43
C LEU A 140 -8.15 -7.69 -13.48
N GLN A 141 -8.47 -8.74 -12.72
CA GLN A 141 -7.72 -10.00 -12.74
C GLN A 141 -7.76 -10.65 -14.14
N ARG A 142 -8.92 -10.63 -14.79
CA ARG A 142 -9.05 -11.14 -16.18
C ARG A 142 -8.31 -10.26 -17.18
N GLN A 143 -8.45 -8.93 -17.07
CA GLN A 143 -7.79 -7.97 -17.95
C GLN A 143 -6.27 -8.02 -17.79
N ALA A 144 -5.76 -8.15 -16.57
CA ALA A 144 -4.34 -8.28 -16.28
C ALA A 144 -3.70 -9.47 -17.03
N ALA A 145 -4.42 -10.59 -17.17
CA ALA A 145 -4.01 -11.77 -17.94
C ALA A 145 -2.56 -12.22 -17.64
N GLY A 146 -2.12 -12.10 -16.39
CA GLY A 146 -0.77 -12.46 -15.95
C GLY A 146 0.33 -11.43 -16.28
N ARG A 147 0.00 -10.32 -16.95
CA ARG A 147 0.96 -9.25 -17.29
C ARG A 147 1.38 -8.42 -16.08
N ILE A 148 0.49 -8.27 -15.12
CA ILE A 148 0.68 -7.56 -13.86
C ILE A 148 -0.10 -8.29 -12.76
N ARG A 149 0.41 -8.27 -11.53
CA ARG A 149 -0.28 -8.88 -10.39
C ARG A 149 -1.36 -7.96 -9.86
N ILE A 150 -2.59 -8.47 -9.72
CA ILE A 150 -3.63 -7.79 -8.94
C ILE A 150 -3.54 -8.25 -7.50
N GLN A 151 -3.34 -7.30 -6.58
CA GLN A 151 -3.26 -7.55 -5.16
C GLN A 151 -4.47 -6.90 -4.46
N ALA A 152 -5.35 -7.74 -3.92
CA ALA A 152 -6.53 -7.24 -3.22
C ALA A 152 -6.15 -6.65 -1.85
N GLY A 153 -6.59 -5.40 -1.58
CA GLY A 153 -6.38 -4.69 -0.33
C GLY A 153 -7.61 -3.93 0.13
N GLY A 154 -7.64 -3.55 1.41
CA GLY A 154 -8.80 -2.90 2.01
C GLY A 154 -9.74 -3.89 2.70
N GLY A 155 -9.57 -4.01 4.03
CA GLY A 155 -10.37 -4.90 4.86
C GLY A 155 -10.04 -6.38 4.71
N ILE A 156 -8.84 -6.73 4.29
CA ILE A 156 -8.41 -8.12 4.13
C ILE A 156 -8.17 -8.77 5.50
N CYS A 157 -8.77 -9.93 5.67
CA CYS A 157 -8.59 -10.88 6.78
C CYS A 157 -8.80 -12.31 6.24
N ALA A 158 -8.63 -13.31 7.07
CA ALA A 158 -8.80 -14.72 6.68
C ALA A 158 -10.16 -14.99 6.01
N ASP A 159 -11.26 -14.47 6.58
CA ASP A 159 -12.60 -14.67 6.03
C ASP A 159 -12.80 -13.93 4.70
N ALA A 160 -12.27 -12.70 4.59
CA ALA A 160 -12.30 -11.95 3.34
C ALA A 160 -11.55 -12.68 2.20
N ILE A 161 -10.43 -13.34 2.50
CA ILE A 161 -9.69 -14.14 1.52
C ILE A 161 -10.54 -15.33 1.04
N ARG A 162 -11.17 -16.06 1.97
CA ARG A 162 -12.06 -17.20 1.62
C ARG A 162 -13.23 -16.76 0.74
N GLU A 163 -13.76 -15.57 0.99
CA GLU A 163 -14.86 -15.00 0.19
C GLU A 163 -14.41 -14.52 -1.19
N LEU A 164 -13.25 -13.84 -1.26
CA LEU A 164 -12.76 -13.21 -2.48
C LEU A 164 -12.20 -14.20 -3.50
N TYR A 165 -11.43 -15.18 -3.05
CA TYR A 165 -10.75 -16.09 -3.97
C TYR A 165 -11.67 -16.77 -4.98
N PRO A 166 -12.76 -17.43 -4.57
CA PRO A 166 -13.66 -18.11 -5.52
C PRO A 166 -14.40 -17.14 -6.46
N LYS A 167 -14.56 -15.89 -6.06
CA LYS A 167 -15.27 -14.87 -6.86
C LYS A 167 -14.36 -14.17 -7.87
N THR A 168 -13.11 -14.00 -7.53
CA THR A 168 -12.21 -13.10 -8.26
C THR A 168 -11.02 -13.78 -8.93
N GLY A 169 -10.60 -14.94 -8.42
CA GLY A 169 -9.37 -15.62 -8.83
C GLY A 169 -8.10 -14.86 -8.43
N VAL A 170 -8.19 -13.82 -7.60
CA VAL A 170 -7.03 -13.09 -7.09
C VAL A 170 -6.29 -13.96 -6.07
N THR A 171 -4.98 -14.06 -6.21
CA THR A 171 -4.11 -14.89 -5.34
C THR A 171 -3.17 -14.08 -4.46
N ALA A 172 -3.16 -12.76 -4.61
CA ALA A 172 -2.33 -11.87 -3.83
C ALA A 172 -3.19 -10.93 -2.96
N TYR A 173 -2.84 -10.84 -1.69
CA TYR A 173 -3.62 -10.08 -0.70
C TYR A 173 -2.72 -9.18 0.13
N HIS A 174 -3.21 -7.98 0.42
CA HIS A 174 -2.54 -7.01 1.28
C HIS A 174 -3.39 -6.74 2.51
N MET A 175 -2.78 -6.86 3.69
CA MET A 175 -3.46 -6.60 4.95
C MET A 175 -2.55 -5.85 5.92
N SER A 176 -3.11 -4.91 6.66
CA SER A 176 -2.41 -4.27 7.77
C SER A 176 -2.37 -5.17 9.02
N GLY A 177 -3.37 -6.04 9.17
CA GLY A 177 -3.56 -6.81 10.41
C GLY A 177 -3.64 -5.94 11.66
N LYS A 178 -4.07 -4.69 11.49
CA LYS A 178 -4.01 -3.64 12.51
C LYS A 178 -4.91 -3.93 13.69
N ILE A 179 -4.35 -3.82 14.90
CA ILE A 179 -5.09 -3.82 16.17
C ILE A 179 -4.77 -2.56 16.97
N GLU A 180 -5.69 -2.21 17.85
CA GLU A 180 -5.53 -1.14 18.81
C GLU A 180 -4.98 -1.68 20.13
N LEU A 181 -3.97 -1.02 20.66
CA LEU A 181 -3.37 -1.33 21.94
C LEU A 181 -3.38 -0.09 22.82
N ALA A 182 -3.70 -0.27 24.09
CA ALA A 182 -3.54 0.81 25.06
C ALA A 182 -2.06 1.16 25.24
N SER A 183 -1.75 2.44 25.28
CA SER A 183 -0.40 2.91 25.64
C SER A 183 0.00 2.39 27.02
N PRO A 184 1.27 1.98 27.22
CA PRO A 184 1.80 1.62 28.52
C PRO A 184 1.98 2.82 29.47
N MET A 185 1.80 4.06 28.99
CA MET A 185 1.87 5.25 29.85
C MET A 185 0.78 5.18 30.91
N GLN A 186 1.16 5.28 32.16
CA GLN A 186 0.23 5.29 33.31
C GLN A 186 -0.38 6.66 33.55
N TYR A 187 0.44 7.71 33.45
CA TYR A 187 -0.06 9.08 33.53
C TYR A 187 -0.85 9.45 32.25
N ARG A 188 -2.01 10.03 32.42
CA ARG A 188 -2.88 10.51 31.34
C ARG A 188 -3.17 12.00 31.57
N LYS A 189 -2.84 12.85 30.60
CA LYS A 189 -3.25 14.24 30.61
C LYS A 189 -4.60 14.37 29.92
N GLU A 190 -5.59 14.86 30.65
CA GLU A 190 -6.92 15.12 30.12
C GLU A 190 -6.95 16.41 29.30
N ASN A 191 -7.87 16.51 28.37
CA ASN A 191 -8.15 17.70 27.55
C ASN A 191 -6.95 18.23 26.75
N VAL A 192 -6.01 17.36 26.38
CA VAL A 192 -4.91 17.67 25.46
C VAL A 192 -4.97 16.71 24.27
N ASN A 193 -5.09 17.26 23.08
CA ASN A 193 -5.07 16.54 21.82
C ASN A 193 -4.07 17.22 20.89
N MET A 194 -3.16 16.47 20.28
CA MET A 194 -2.07 16.98 19.44
C MET A 194 -2.31 16.78 17.94
N GLY A 195 -3.44 16.24 17.55
CA GLY A 195 -3.70 15.92 16.15
C GLY A 195 -5.18 15.89 15.83
N LEU A 196 -5.63 14.79 15.22
CA LEU A 196 -7.03 14.57 14.90
C LEU A 196 -7.85 14.33 16.18
N PRO A 197 -8.91 15.10 16.44
CA PRO A 197 -9.70 14.98 17.68
C PRO A 197 -10.29 13.59 17.93
N SER A 198 -10.47 12.79 16.88
CA SER A 198 -10.95 11.41 16.94
C SER A 198 -9.88 10.38 17.34
N LEU A 199 -8.61 10.77 17.40
CA LEU A 199 -7.51 9.89 17.77
C LEU A 199 -7.06 10.21 19.21
N SER A 200 -6.83 9.16 19.99
CA SER A 200 -6.27 9.28 21.32
C SER A 200 -4.76 9.15 21.30
N GLU A 201 -4.06 10.03 22.01
CA GLU A 201 -2.61 9.95 22.24
C GLU A 201 -2.20 8.66 22.97
N TYR A 202 -3.17 7.97 23.57
CA TYR A 202 -2.96 6.78 24.37
C TYR A 202 -3.43 5.49 23.71
N THR A 203 -3.71 5.55 22.41
CA THR A 203 -4.02 4.38 21.59
C THR A 203 -2.90 4.16 20.57
N LEU A 204 -2.32 2.97 20.58
CA LEU A 204 -1.27 2.56 19.67
C LEU A 204 -1.82 1.58 18.64
N TYR A 205 -1.33 1.67 17.42
CA TYR A 205 -1.71 0.76 16.33
C TYR A 205 -0.53 -0.16 15.99
N ARG A 206 -0.77 -1.47 15.96
CA ARG A 206 0.24 -2.47 15.59
C ARG A 206 -0.37 -3.58 14.76
N THR A 207 0.46 -4.24 13.97
CA THR A 207 0.07 -5.47 13.26
C THR A 207 -0.01 -6.64 14.24
N ASP A 208 -1.11 -7.37 14.22
CA ASP A 208 -1.31 -8.58 15.03
C ASP A 208 -0.77 -9.80 14.28
N VAL A 209 0.18 -10.49 14.91
CA VAL A 209 0.77 -11.73 14.40
C VAL A 209 -0.28 -12.83 14.21
N LYS A 210 -1.33 -12.88 15.06
CA LYS A 210 -2.39 -13.89 14.95
C LYS A 210 -3.22 -13.66 13.69
N ALA A 211 -3.58 -12.40 13.40
CA ALA A 211 -4.30 -12.05 12.19
C ALA A 211 -3.51 -12.45 10.92
N VAL A 212 -2.19 -12.17 10.90
CA VAL A 212 -1.32 -12.55 9.79
C VAL A 212 -1.23 -14.07 9.64
N ARG A 213 -1.06 -14.82 10.74
CA ARG A 213 -1.03 -16.30 10.72
C ARG A 213 -2.33 -16.91 10.19
N SER A 214 -3.48 -16.37 10.65
CA SER A 214 -4.78 -16.84 10.18
C SER A 214 -4.98 -16.62 8.68
N ALA A 215 -4.61 -15.45 8.18
CA ALA A 215 -4.68 -15.15 6.75
C ALA A 215 -3.74 -16.06 5.93
N ARG A 216 -2.51 -16.29 6.43
CA ARG A 216 -1.54 -17.17 5.79
C ARG A 216 -2.05 -18.62 5.72
N ALA A 217 -2.62 -19.13 6.81
CA ALA A 217 -3.17 -20.49 6.82
C ALA A 217 -4.24 -20.69 5.73
N VAL A 218 -5.11 -19.70 5.54
CA VAL A 218 -6.10 -19.75 4.44
C VAL A 218 -5.44 -19.80 3.06
N LEU A 219 -4.36 -19.03 2.85
CA LEU A 219 -3.64 -19.05 1.57
C LEU A 219 -2.92 -20.36 1.29
N GLU A 220 -2.56 -21.12 2.33
CA GLU A 220 -1.94 -22.44 2.20
C GLU A 220 -2.99 -23.54 1.90
N GLU A 221 -4.29 -23.26 2.10
CA GLU A 221 -5.43 -24.16 1.80
C GLU A 221 -5.99 -23.96 0.37
N LEU A 222 -5.66 -22.83 -0.31
CA LEU A 222 -6.16 -22.46 -1.63
C LEU A 222 -5.24 -22.94 -2.77
#